data_3b9624091bad35666db9a63399148fa3
#
_entry.id   3b9624091bad35666db9a63399148fa3
#
_cell.length_a   1.000
_cell.length_b   1.000
_cell.length_c   1.000
_cell.angle_alpha   90.00
_cell.angle_beta   90.00
_cell.angle_gamma   90.00
#
_symmetry.space_group_name_H-M   'P 1'
#
loop_
_entity.id
_entity.type
_entity.pdbx_description
1 polymer ?
#
loop_
_entity_poly.entity_id
_entity_poly.type
_entity_poly.pdbx_seq_one_letter_code
_entity_poly.pdbx_strand_id
1 'polypeptide(L)'
;MTESRKPSRDPAGTASIPHFAARMEDRFHSFRERRARKRGLTSTVIAYTGYGAPGWVRVLCRVLLARPGATDDRAKKIRGWRSFTSVPVNDVAVTVDIGGTQRRVTADRGGVVDVVLEADLPPGWHTITVRTDESETTTAPVFIVDPDVEFGIVSDVDDTVMVTALPRPLLAAWNTFVLDEHARRPVPGMAVLLERLTRSHPGAPVIYLSTGAWNVAPTLTRFLSRQLYPAGALLLTDWGPTHDRWFRSGLDHKRESLARLATEFPGIRWLLIGDDGQHDEETYGEFADAHPDSVSAVAIRQLSGGEAVLAGGRSRAEGPPKSARTRWVHAPNGAGLAEQLSRAGLL
;
A
#
# COMPACT_ATOMS: atom_id res chain seq x y z
N MET A 1 -23.82 57.59 -33.45
CA MET A 1 -23.03 57.39 -32.24
C MET A 1 -22.85 55.91 -32.11
N THR A 2 -21.70 55.42 -32.57
CA THR A 2 -21.34 54.02 -32.66
C THR A 2 -20.28 53.76 -31.62
N GLU A 3 -20.60 53.02 -30.55
CA GLU A 3 -19.67 52.62 -29.51
C GLU A 3 -18.90 51.34 -29.93
N SER A 4 -17.60 51.54 -30.05
CA SER A 4 -16.62 50.49 -30.36
C SER A 4 -16.34 49.64 -29.12
N ARG A 5 -16.71 48.34 -29.15
CA ARG A 5 -16.34 47.34 -28.15
C ARG A 5 -14.90 46.88 -28.39
N LYS A 6 -14.02 47.11 -27.39
CA LYS A 6 -12.68 46.53 -27.33
C LYS A 6 -12.76 45.02 -27.04
N PRO A 7 -11.91 44.18 -27.67
CA PRO A 7 -11.82 42.76 -27.32
C PRO A 7 -11.08 42.57 -26.01
N SER A 8 -11.59 41.71 -25.11
CA SER A 8 -10.99 41.26 -23.89
C SER A 8 -9.78 40.35 -24.21
N ARG A 9 -8.66 40.65 -23.59
CA ARG A 9 -7.46 39.79 -23.60
C ARG A 9 -7.72 38.61 -22.67
N ASP A 10 -7.66 37.39 -23.23
CA ASP A 10 -7.53 36.14 -22.47
C ASP A 10 -6.16 36.06 -21.75
N PRO A 11 -6.11 35.61 -20.49
CA PRO A 11 -4.83 35.35 -19.84
C PRO A 11 -4.34 33.94 -20.21
N ALA A 12 -3.68 33.82 -21.36
CA ALA A 12 -2.85 32.65 -21.68
C ALA A 12 -1.60 32.67 -20.84
N GLY A 13 -1.52 31.88 -19.76
CA GLY A 13 -0.30 31.89 -18.97
C GLY A 13 -0.18 30.92 -17.79
N THR A 14 -0.95 29.79 -17.70
CA THR A 14 -0.80 28.89 -16.55
C THR A 14 -0.65 27.38 -16.88
N ALA A 15 -0.58 27.02 -18.16
CA ALA A 15 -0.50 25.60 -18.56
C ALA A 15 0.93 25.04 -18.81
N SER A 16 1.98 25.85 -18.68
CA SER A 16 3.34 25.44 -19.10
C SER A 16 4.26 24.91 -17.97
N ILE A 17 3.94 25.19 -16.71
CA ILE A 17 4.82 24.82 -15.58
C ILE A 17 4.80 23.31 -15.25
N PRO A 18 3.66 22.61 -15.24
CA PRO A 18 3.63 21.17 -14.94
C PRO A 18 4.34 20.31 -15.99
N HIS A 19 4.29 20.70 -17.27
CA HIS A 19 4.99 19.96 -18.35
C HIS A 19 6.50 20.12 -18.38
N PHE A 20 7.03 21.19 -17.84
CA PHE A 20 8.47 21.40 -17.77
C PHE A 20 9.10 20.59 -16.62
N ALA A 21 8.45 20.59 -15.44
CA ALA A 21 8.91 19.82 -14.29
C ALA A 21 8.89 18.31 -14.59
N ALA A 22 7.81 17.79 -15.20
CA ALA A 22 7.72 16.39 -15.61
C ALA A 22 8.82 15.98 -16.60
N ARG A 23 9.15 16.85 -17.59
CA ARG A 23 10.24 16.57 -18.55
C ARG A 23 11.64 16.62 -17.92
N MET A 24 11.85 17.48 -16.93
CA MET A 24 13.11 17.52 -16.18
C MET A 24 13.27 16.25 -15.34
N GLU A 25 12.21 15.79 -14.71
CA GLU A 25 12.16 14.55 -13.93
C GLU A 25 12.44 13.32 -14.81
N ASP A 26 11.79 13.22 -15.98
CA ASP A 26 12.02 12.15 -16.96
C ASP A 26 13.47 12.12 -17.45
N ARG A 27 14.09 13.30 -17.69
CA ARG A 27 15.50 13.40 -18.06
C ARG A 27 16.43 12.93 -16.94
N PHE A 28 16.12 13.29 -15.70
CA PHE A 28 16.91 12.90 -14.53
C PHE A 28 16.82 11.39 -14.30
N HIS A 29 15.62 10.80 -14.38
CA HIS A 29 15.42 9.36 -14.29
C HIS A 29 16.17 8.62 -15.40
N SER A 30 16.02 9.03 -16.65
CA SER A 30 16.73 8.43 -17.80
C SER A 30 18.25 8.56 -17.69
N PHE A 31 18.77 9.65 -17.09
CA PHE A 31 20.19 9.81 -16.84
C PHE A 31 20.67 8.83 -15.74
N ARG A 32 19.92 8.69 -14.64
CA ARG A 32 20.24 7.76 -13.56
C ARG A 32 20.23 6.32 -14.07
N GLU A 33 19.22 5.94 -14.85
CA GLU A 33 19.10 4.62 -15.45
C GLU A 33 20.29 4.32 -16.36
N ARG A 34 20.60 5.19 -17.32
CA ARG A 34 21.78 5.03 -18.21
C ARG A 34 23.09 4.90 -17.44
N ARG A 35 23.27 5.69 -16.38
CA ARG A 35 24.46 5.60 -15.52
C ARG A 35 24.51 4.28 -14.75
N ALA A 36 23.37 3.77 -14.28
CA ALA A 36 23.27 2.51 -13.57
C ALA A 36 23.57 1.33 -14.52
N ARG A 37 22.98 1.32 -15.72
CA ARG A 37 23.26 0.30 -16.76
C ARG A 37 24.75 0.30 -17.19
N LYS A 38 25.38 1.48 -17.34
CA LYS A 38 26.83 1.59 -17.60
C LYS A 38 27.70 1.00 -16.47
N ARG A 39 27.17 0.86 -15.26
CA ARG A 39 27.83 0.20 -14.11
C ARG A 39 27.54 -1.29 -14.03
N GLY A 40 26.91 -1.87 -15.05
CA GLY A 40 26.58 -3.30 -15.12
C GLY A 40 25.39 -3.72 -14.28
N LEU A 41 24.47 -2.78 -13.93
CA LEU A 41 23.21 -3.14 -13.31
C LEU A 41 22.22 -3.58 -14.38
N THR A 42 21.45 -4.65 -14.08
CA THR A 42 20.42 -5.22 -14.94
C THR A 42 19.04 -5.10 -14.29
N SER A 43 17.98 -5.20 -15.08
CA SER A 43 16.63 -5.19 -14.57
C SER A 43 16.38 -6.38 -13.65
N THR A 44 15.78 -6.14 -12.52
CA THR A 44 15.40 -7.16 -11.53
C THR A 44 13.96 -6.91 -11.11
N VAL A 45 13.13 -7.95 -11.07
CA VAL A 45 11.75 -7.85 -10.63
C VAL A 45 11.67 -8.19 -9.15
N ILE A 46 11.05 -7.30 -8.37
CA ILE A 46 10.65 -7.56 -7.00
C ILE A 46 9.15 -7.83 -7.00
N ALA A 47 8.78 -9.07 -6.72
CA ALA A 47 7.39 -9.47 -6.64
C ALA A 47 6.80 -9.17 -5.26
N TYR A 48 5.53 -8.78 -5.24
CA TYR A 48 4.75 -8.57 -4.02
C TYR A 48 3.56 -9.52 -4.01
N THR A 49 2.94 -9.70 -2.85
CA THR A 49 1.72 -10.49 -2.73
C THR A 49 0.59 -9.82 -3.51
N GLY A 50 0.07 -10.54 -4.51
CA GLY A 50 -1.13 -10.15 -5.25
C GLY A 50 -2.39 -10.71 -4.62
N TYR A 51 -3.54 -10.34 -5.18
CA TYR A 51 -4.84 -10.86 -4.77
C TYR A 51 -5.81 -10.91 -5.96
N GLY A 52 -6.92 -11.61 -5.79
CA GLY A 52 -7.94 -11.71 -6.83
C GLY A 52 -9.15 -12.52 -6.37
N ALA A 53 -9.98 -12.84 -7.34
CA ALA A 53 -11.10 -13.77 -7.21
C ALA A 53 -11.15 -14.67 -8.47
N PRO A 54 -11.92 -15.74 -8.51
CA PRO A 54 -12.09 -16.54 -9.71
C PRO A 54 -12.43 -15.65 -10.92
N GLY A 55 -11.66 -15.82 -11.99
CA GLY A 55 -11.76 -15.00 -13.21
C GLY A 55 -10.75 -13.87 -13.32
N TRP A 56 -10.13 -13.40 -12.23
CA TRP A 56 -9.14 -12.33 -12.30
C TRP A 56 -8.10 -12.36 -11.18
N VAL A 57 -6.92 -11.80 -11.44
CA VAL A 57 -5.86 -11.59 -10.45
C VAL A 57 -5.24 -10.20 -10.59
N ARG A 58 -5.03 -9.51 -9.48
CA ARG A 58 -4.21 -8.29 -9.41
C ARG A 58 -2.77 -8.66 -9.15
N VAL A 59 -1.92 -8.30 -10.09
CA VAL A 59 -0.47 -8.55 -10.04
C VAL A 59 0.23 -7.30 -9.56
N LEU A 60 1.05 -7.48 -8.52
CA LEU A 60 1.81 -6.40 -7.88
C LEU A 60 3.31 -6.75 -7.94
N CYS A 61 4.10 -5.95 -8.64
CA CYS A 61 5.56 -6.08 -8.63
C CYS A 61 6.24 -4.74 -8.95
N ARG A 62 7.55 -4.69 -8.78
CA ARG A 62 8.37 -3.52 -9.13
C ARG A 62 9.63 -3.92 -9.84
N VAL A 63 10.00 -3.17 -10.88
CA VAL A 63 11.23 -3.37 -11.64
C VAL A 63 12.27 -2.33 -11.26
N LEU A 64 13.44 -2.80 -10.84
CA LEU A 64 14.56 -1.98 -10.41
C LEU A 64 15.84 -2.44 -11.09
N LEU A 65 16.83 -1.55 -11.20
CA LEU A 65 18.17 -1.93 -11.60
C LEU A 65 18.97 -2.43 -10.39
N ALA A 66 19.46 -3.66 -10.48
CA ALA A 66 20.28 -4.30 -9.46
C ALA A 66 21.51 -4.96 -10.08
N ARG A 67 22.47 -5.38 -9.26
CA ARG A 67 23.62 -6.17 -9.74
C ARG A 67 23.15 -7.57 -10.12
N PRO A 68 23.65 -8.15 -11.23
CA PRO A 68 23.36 -9.54 -11.60
C PRO A 68 23.62 -10.51 -10.44
N GLY A 69 22.78 -11.54 -10.27
CA GLY A 69 22.89 -12.50 -9.17
C GLY A 69 22.43 -11.97 -7.80
N ALA A 70 21.80 -10.79 -7.73
CA ALA A 70 21.21 -10.26 -6.50
C ALA A 70 19.87 -10.95 -6.13
N THR A 71 19.36 -11.85 -6.95
CA THR A 71 18.11 -12.61 -6.76
C THR A 71 18.23 -13.84 -5.87
N ASP A 72 19.47 -14.28 -5.57
CA ASP A 72 19.72 -15.39 -4.65
C ASP A 72 19.35 -15.03 -3.20
N ASP A 73 19.28 -15.98 -2.26
CA ASP A 73 18.93 -15.81 -0.84
C ASP A 73 19.66 -14.64 -0.13
N ARG A 74 20.75 -14.16 -0.73
CA ARG A 74 21.43 -12.91 -0.39
C ARG A 74 20.64 -11.65 -0.77
N ALA A 75 19.73 -11.71 -1.73
CA ALA A 75 18.81 -10.61 -2.02
C ALA A 75 17.77 -10.44 -0.91
N LYS A 76 17.39 -11.50 -0.24
CA LYS A 76 16.63 -11.45 1.03
C LYS A 76 17.40 -10.73 2.15
N LYS A 77 18.73 -10.63 2.03
CA LYS A 77 19.65 -9.87 2.90
C LYS A 77 20.08 -8.54 2.31
N ILE A 78 19.46 -8.05 1.23
CA ILE A 78 19.69 -6.66 0.80
C ILE A 78 19.12 -5.79 1.92
N ARG A 79 20.02 -5.32 2.76
CA ARG A 79 19.72 -4.37 3.84
C ARG A 79 18.89 -3.24 3.24
N GLY A 80 17.78 -2.94 3.88
CA GLY A 80 16.72 -2.07 3.38
C GLY A 80 17.17 -0.79 2.65
N TRP A 81 18.31 -0.14 3.03
CA TRP A 81 18.82 1.07 2.40
C TRP A 81 19.20 0.91 0.92
N ARG A 82 19.59 -0.28 0.46
CA ARG A 82 19.89 -0.54 -0.95
C ARG A 82 18.65 -0.51 -1.84
N SER A 83 17.48 -0.81 -1.30
CA SER A 83 16.21 -0.67 -2.01
C SER A 83 15.90 0.79 -2.36
N PHE A 84 16.37 1.76 -1.57
CA PHE A 84 16.19 3.20 -1.82
C PHE A 84 17.16 3.79 -2.83
N THR A 85 18.35 3.21 -2.94
CA THR A 85 19.34 3.65 -3.94
C THR A 85 19.14 2.96 -5.28
N SER A 86 18.24 1.98 -5.37
CA SER A 86 17.89 1.28 -6.60
C SER A 86 17.21 2.26 -7.56
N VAL A 87 17.56 2.17 -8.83
CA VAL A 87 16.97 3.00 -9.88
C VAL A 87 15.77 2.25 -10.44
N PRO A 88 14.54 2.80 -10.37
CA PRO A 88 13.40 2.20 -11.04
C PRO A 88 13.62 2.19 -12.55
N VAL A 89 13.04 1.18 -13.22
CA VAL A 89 13.07 1.07 -14.68
C VAL A 89 11.69 1.43 -15.20
N ASN A 90 11.61 2.53 -15.93
CA ASN A 90 10.36 3.03 -16.49
C ASN A 90 9.99 2.27 -17.76
N ASP A 91 8.69 2.16 -18.01
CA ASP A 91 8.12 1.67 -19.28
C ASP A 91 8.68 0.31 -19.73
N VAL A 92 9.17 -0.50 -18.78
CA VAL A 92 9.72 -1.82 -19.07
C VAL A 92 8.61 -2.85 -19.17
N ALA A 93 8.71 -3.71 -20.18
CA ALA A 93 7.79 -4.81 -20.35
C ALA A 93 8.08 -5.92 -19.33
N VAL A 94 7.04 -6.37 -18.65
CA VAL A 94 7.06 -7.47 -17.69
C VAL A 94 6.17 -8.59 -18.25
N THR A 95 6.72 -9.79 -18.34
CA THR A 95 5.95 -10.99 -18.67
C THR A 95 5.47 -11.62 -17.37
N VAL A 96 4.17 -11.79 -17.25
CA VAL A 96 3.49 -12.48 -16.15
C VAL A 96 2.99 -13.82 -16.65
N ASP A 97 3.31 -14.90 -15.96
CA ASP A 97 2.80 -16.24 -16.26
C ASP A 97 1.86 -16.69 -15.14
N ILE A 98 0.63 -16.99 -15.50
CA ILE A 98 -0.43 -17.41 -14.59
C ILE A 98 -0.96 -18.74 -15.10
N GLY A 99 -0.63 -19.84 -14.40
CA GLY A 99 -1.10 -21.17 -14.78
C GLY A 99 -0.67 -21.61 -16.20
N GLY A 100 0.50 -21.17 -16.67
CA GLY A 100 1.02 -21.44 -18.02
C GLY A 100 0.54 -20.46 -19.09
N THR A 101 -0.32 -19.50 -18.75
CA THR A 101 -0.75 -18.44 -19.66
C THR A 101 0.09 -17.18 -19.45
N GLN A 102 0.82 -16.77 -20.49
CA GLN A 102 1.66 -15.59 -20.43
C GLN A 102 0.93 -14.33 -20.88
N ARG A 103 1.10 -13.26 -20.12
CA ARG A 103 0.63 -11.91 -20.42
C ARG A 103 1.79 -10.93 -20.35
N ARG A 104 1.81 -9.95 -21.24
CA ARG A 104 2.82 -8.89 -21.25
C ARG A 104 2.18 -7.59 -20.79
N VAL A 105 2.73 -6.98 -19.74
CA VAL A 105 2.29 -5.72 -19.14
C VAL A 105 3.45 -4.76 -19.10
N THR A 106 3.18 -3.46 -18.88
CA THR A 106 4.21 -2.43 -18.82
C THR A 106 4.25 -1.83 -17.41
N ALA A 107 5.42 -1.75 -16.81
CA ALA A 107 5.62 -1.04 -15.55
C ALA A 107 5.46 0.48 -15.77
N ASP A 108 4.96 1.17 -14.76
CA ASP A 108 4.81 2.62 -14.77
C ASP A 108 6.17 3.37 -14.62
N ARG A 109 6.09 4.71 -14.45
CA ARG A 109 7.27 5.58 -14.24
C ARG A 109 8.05 5.27 -12.96
N GLY A 110 7.42 4.69 -11.94
CA GLY A 110 8.05 4.21 -10.70
C GLY A 110 8.64 2.82 -10.82
N GLY A 111 8.52 2.19 -12.01
CA GLY A 111 8.84 0.78 -12.24
C GLY A 111 7.82 -0.16 -11.61
N VAL A 112 6.65 0.33 -11.19
CA VAL A 112 5.60 -0.47 -10.54
C VAL A 112 4.66 -1.07 -11.58
N VAL A 113 4.28 -2.32 -11.35
CA VAL A 113 3.19 -3.00 -12.03
C VAL A 113 2.09 -3.20 -11.01
N ASP A 114 0.95 -2.55 -11.22
CA ASP A 114 -0.30 -2.76 -10.50
C ASP A 114 -1.41 -2.92 -11.54
N VAL A 115 -1.68 -4.17 -11.94
CA VAL A 115 -2.60 -4.48 -13.03
C VAL A 115 -3.50 -5.65 -12.67
N VAL A 116 -4.72 -5.62 -13.19
CA VAL A 116 -5.64 -6.75 -13.16
C VAL A 116 -5.52 -7.54 -14.47
N LEU A 117 -5.36 -8.84 -14.36
CA LEU A 117 -5.31 -9.77 -15.47
C LEU A 117 -6.40 -10.82 -15.33
N GLU A 118 -7.00 -11.21 -16.44
CA GLU A 118 -7.91 -12.35 -16.47
C GLU A 118 -7.14 -13.63 -16.17
N ALA A 119 -7.62 -14.40 -15.20
CA ALA A 119 -7.03 -15.66 -14.79
C ALA A 119 -8.07 -16.54 -14.11
N ASP A 120 -8.14 -17.79 -14.50
CA ASP A 120 -9.01 -18.77 -13.86
C ASP A 120 -8.18 -19.59 -12.85
N LEU A 121 -8.11 -19.07 -11.64
CA LEU A 121 -7.46 -19.72 -10.51
C LEU A 121 -8.53 -20.06 -9.44
N PRO A 122 -8.49 -21.28 -8.87
CA PRO A 122 -9.40 -21.63 -7.77
C PRO A 122 -9.10 -20.81 -6.52
N PRO A 123 -10.03 -20.70 -5.56
CA PRO A 123 -9.80 -20.04 -4.28
C PRO A 123 -8.58 -20.58 -3.53
N GLY A 124 -7.90 -19.69 -2.79
CA GLY A 124 -6.73 -20.00 -1.99
C GLY A 124 -5.42 -19.38 -2.47
N TRP A 125 -4.32 -19.85 -1.91
CA TRP A 125 -2.98 -19.36 -2.24
C TRP A 125 -2.42 -20.03 -3.50
N HIS A 126 -1.94 -19.20 -4.43
CA HIS A 126 -1.25 -19.62 -5.66
C HIS A 126 0.09 -18.92 -5.80
N THR A 127 0.87 -19.40 -6.75
CA THR A 127 2.13 -18.78 -7.14
C THR A 127 2.09 -18.50 -8.62
N ILE A 128 2.31 -17.27 -9.01
CA ILE A 128 2.53 -16.84 -10.38
C ILE A 128 3.99 -16.50 -10.59
N THR A 129 4.43 -16.34 -11.82
CA THR A 129 5.80 -15.91 -12.12
C THR A 129 5.81 -14.61 -12.90
N VAL A 130 6.81 -13.78 -12.61
CA VAL A 130 7.02 -12.48 -13.25
C VAL A 130 8.49 -12.34 -13.66
N ARG A 131 8.74 -11.79 -14.84
CA ARG A 131 10.09 -11.53 -15.35
C ARG A 131 10.11 -10.38 -16.36
N THR A 132 11.24 -9.75 -16.52
CA THR A 132 11.55 -8.90 -17.69
C THR A 132 12.38 -9.72 -18.70
N ASP A 133 12.63 -9.16 -19.88
CA ASP A 133 13.51 -9.80 -20.86
C ASP A 133 14.98 -9.92 -20.37
N GLU A 134 15.36 -9.11 -19.38
CA GLU A 134 16.72 -9.06 -18.79
C GLU A 134 16.82 -9.73 -17.41
N SER A 135 15.69 -10.06 -16.76
CA SER A 135 15.69 -10.57 -15.39
C SER A 135 15.50 -12.09 -15.35
N GLU A 136 15.96 -12.69 -14.25
CA GLU A 136 15.53 -14.04 -13.90
C GLU A 136 14.04 -14.05 -13.56
N THR A 137 13.42 -15.23 -13.67
CA THR A 137 12.03 -15.44 -13.29
C THR A 137 11.88 -15.36 -11.77
N THR A 138 10.96 -14.53 -11.31
CA THR A 138 10.65 -14.34 -9.89
C THR A 138 9.25 -14.85 -9.59
N THR A 139 9.08 -15.57 -8.49
CA THR A 139 7.77 -16.03 -8.02
C THR A 139 7.05 -14.95 -7.23
N ALA A 140 5.74 -14.80 -7.46
CA ALA A 140 4.86 -13.90 -6.74
C ALA A 140 3.71 -14.71 -6.12
N PRO A 141 3.50 -14.66 -4.79
CA PRO A 141 2.31 -15.25 -4.18
C PRO A 141 1.08 -14.41 -4.53
N VAL A 142 -0.04 -15.08 -4.78
CA VAL A 142 -1.35 -14.44 -4.98
C VAL A 142 -2.40 -15.18 -4.17
N PHE A 143 -3.32 -14.44 -3.59
CA PHE A 143 -4.44 -14.99 -2.84
C PHE A 143 -5.74 -14.78 -3.62
N ILE A 144 -6.39 -15.87 -4.00
CA ILE A 144 -7.69 -15.86 -4.69
C ILE A 144 -8.77 -16.03 -3.64
N VAL A 145 -9.59 -15.01 -3.50
CA VAL A 145 -10.69 -14.98 -2.52
C VAL A 145 -11.84 -15.83 -3.05
N ASP A 146 -12.37 -16.69 -2.18
CA ASP A 146 -13.56 -17.46 -2.50
C ASP A 146 -14.76 -16.52 -2.63
N PRO A 147 -15.60 -16.65 -3.66
CA PRO A 147 -16.81 -15.84 -3.83
C PRO A 147 -17.80 -15.88 -2.66
N ASP A 148 -17.78 -16.97 -1.87
CA ASP A 148 -18.63 -17.14 -0.70
C ASP A 148 -18.09 -16.45 0.57
N VAL A 149 -16.90 -15.83 0.50
CA VAL A 149 -16.32 -15.08 1.61
C VAL A 149 -16.97 -13.71 1.72
N GLU A 150 -17.60 -13.45 2.87
CA GLU A 150 -18.31 -12.20 3.18
C GLU A 150 -17.52 -11.25 4.12
N PHE A 151 -16.36 -11.67 4.62
CA PHE A 151 -15.56 -10.89 5.57
C PHE A 151 -14.14 -10.72 5.09
N GLY A 152 -13.58 -9.50 5.26
CA GLY A 152 -12.19 -9.18 4.96
C GLY A 152 -11.60 -8.21 5.96
N ILE A 153 -10.28 -8.10 5.98
CA ILE A 153 -9.53 -7.24 6.91
C ILE A 153 -8.70 -6.26 6.10
N VAL A 154 -8.88 -4.97 6.34
CA VAL A 154 -7.96 -3.91 5.92
C VAL A 154 -7.30 -3.33 7.16
N SER A 155 -5.98 -3.41 7.24
CA SER A 155 -5.21 -2.86 8.36
C SER A 155 -4.24 -1.81 7.86
N ASP A 156 -4.25 -0.65 8.48
CA ASP A 156 -3.13 0.28 8.38
C ASP A 156 -1.86 -0.35 8.97
N VAL A 157 -0.71 0.18 8.62
CA VAL A 157 0.60 -0.36 9.03
C VAL A 157 1.26 0.51 10.10
N ASP A 158 1.38 1.81 9.83
CA ASP A 158 2.12 2.73 10.69
C ASP A 158 1.28 3.07 11.94
N ASP A 159 1.91 2.94 13.11
CA ASP A 159 1.26 3.12 14.41
C ASP A 159 0.03 2.20 14.67
N THR A 160 -0.30 1.32 13.73
CA THR A 160 -1.36 0.31 13.86
C THR A 160 -0.80 -1.09 14.10
N VAL A 161 0.01 -1.63 13.19
CA VAL A 161 0.69 -2.93 13.39
C VAL A 161 2.14 -2.76 13.86
N MET A 162 2.76 -1.62 13.58
CA MET A 162 4.13 -1.28 13.87
C MET A 162 4.20 0.10 14.56
N VAL A 163 4.89 0.20 15.69
CA VAL A 163 5.11 1.50 16.36
C VAL A 163 6.11 2.33 15.57
N THR A 164 5.68 3.50 15.12
CA THR A 164 6.50 4.46 14.38
C THR A 164 6.97 5.56 15.31
N ALA A 165 8.09 5.36 16.01
CA ALA A 165 8.62 6.28 17.02
C ALA A 165 9.38 7.48 16.41
N LEU A 166 8.87 8.11 15.34
CA LEU A 166 9.52 9.23 14.67
C LEU A 166 8.68 10.51 14.69
N PRO A 167 9.27 11.65 15.08
CA PRO A 167 8.62 12.95 14.94
C PRO A 167 8.30 13.26 13.47
N ARG A 168 7.11 13.77 13.17
CA ARG A 168 6.67 14.16 11.82
C ARG A 168 7.65 15.01 10.99
N PRO A 169 8.44 15.97 11.57
CA PRO A 169 9.43 16.72 10.79
C PRO A 169 10.53 15.84 10.18
N LEU A 170 10.70 14.62 10.70
CA LEU A 170 11.70 13.66 10.25
C LEU A 170 11.14 12.59 9.30
N LEU A 171 9.98 12.82 8.68
CA LEU A 171 9.43 11.93 7.66
C LEU A 171 10.37 11.72 6.45
N ALA A 172 11.27 12.67 6.17
CA ALA A 172 12.42 12.43 5.28
C ALA A 172 13.37 11.36 5.85
N ALA A 173 13.44 11.21 7.18
CA ALA A 173 14.15 10.13 7.87
C ALA A 173 13.29 8.86 8.02
N TRP A 174 11.99 8.88 7.70
CA TRP A 174 11.12 7.71 7.72
C TRP A 174 11.71 6.57 6.88
N ASN A 175 12.26 6.90 5.73
CA ASN A 175 13.00 5.96 4.90
C ASN A 175 14.19 5.32 5.65
N THR A 176 14.91 6.09 6.46
CA THR A 176 16.04 5.60 7.26
C THR A 176 15.55 4.77 8.44
N PHE A 177 14.46 5.15 9.06
CA PHE A 177 13.85 4.44 10.19
C PHE A 177 13.21 3.11 9.75
N VAL A 178 12.51 3.09 8.61
CA VAL A 178 12.00 1.85 8.02
C VAL A 178 13.13 0.89 7.66
N LEU A 179 14.38 1.37 7.54
CA LEU A 179 15.56 0.55 7.25
C LEU A 179 16.20 -0.11 8.47
N ASP A 180 16.02 0.45 9.66
CA ASP A 180 16.53 -0.16 10.88
C ASP A 180 15.54 -1.21 11.38
N GLU A 181 15.79 -2.46 11.02
CA GLU A 181 14.98 -3.60 11.44
C GLU A 181 14.88 -3.76 12.97
N HIS A 182 15.85 -3.23 13.72
CA HIS A 182 15.90 -3.32 15.18
C HIS A 182 15.11 -2.20 15.87
N ALA A 183 14.82 -1.10 15.18
CA ALA A 183 14.05 0.01 15.71
C ALA A 183 12.53 -0.21 15.64
N ARG A 184 12.07 -1.25 14.91
CA ARG A 184 10.64 -1.53 14.74
C ARG A 184 10.12 -2.45 15.82
N ARG A 185 9.12 -1.96 16.53
CA ARG A 185 8.41 -2.76 17.54
C ARG A 185 6.99 -3.04 17.05
N PRO A 186 6.52 -4.29 17.13
CA PRO A 186 5.12 -4.57 16.87
C PRO A 186 4.25 -3.92 17.95
N VAL A 187 3.06 -3.48 17.56
CA VAL A 187 2.06 -3.04 18.52
C VAL A 187 1.59 -4.26 19.31
N PRO A 188 1.58 -4.19 20.67
CA PRO A 188 1.23 -5.33 21.50
C PRO A 188 -0.15 -5.91 21.16
N GLY A 189 -0.21 -7.23 20.98
CA GLY A 189 -1.44 -7.98 20.73
C GLY A 189 -2.03 -7.87 19.32
N MET A 190 -1.52 -7.00 18.44
CA MET A 190 -2.10 -6.83 17.09
C MET A 190 -1.90 -8.06 16.20
N ALA A 191 -0.74 -8.70 16.22
CA ALA A 191 -0.52 -9.94 15.45
C ALA A 191 -1.49 -11.05 15.91
N VAL A 192 -1.68 -11.17 17.23
CA VAL A 192 -2.64 -12.14 17.81
C VAL A 192 -4.08 -11.79 17.41
N LEU A 193 -4.44 -10.51 17.41
CA LEU A 193 -5.77 -10.06 16.97
C LEU A 193 -6.02 -10.48 15.51
N LEU A 194 -5.11 -10.13 14.59
CA LEU A 194 -5.28 -10.45 13.18
C LEU A 194 -5.30 -11.97 12.94
N GLU A 195 -4.45 -12.73 13.62
CA GLU A 195 -4.44 -14.19 13.56
C GLU A 195 -5.77 -14.80 14.05
N ARG A 196 -6.32 -14.29 15.15
CA ARG A 196 -7.64 -14.75 15.65
C ARG A 196 -8.74 -14.42 14.64
N LEU A 197 -8.74 -13.22 14.06
CA LEU A 197 -9.73 -12.82 13.05
C LEU A 197 -9.68 -13.73 11.82
N THR A 198 -8.49 -14.05 11.31
CA THR A 198 -8.34 -14.96 10.16
C THR A 198 -8.73 -16.39 10.48
N ARG A 199 -8.57 -16.84 11.74
CA ARG A 199 -9.06 -18.15 12.17
C ARG A 199 -10.57 -18.19 12.35
N SER A 200 -11.18 -17.11 12.84
CA SER A 200 -12.64 -17.02 13.01
C SER A 200 -13.35 -16.85 11.66
N HIS A 201 -12.66 -16.33 10.65
CA HIS A 201 -13.18 -16.12 9.29
C HIS A 201 -12.26 -16.80 8.25
N PRO A 202 -12.35 -18.13 8.09
CA PRO A 202 -11.52 -18.84 7.12
C PRO A 202 -11.70 -18.29 5.70
N GLY A 203 -10.57 -18.09 4.98
CA GLY A 203 -10.62 -17.52 3.63
C GLY A 203 -10.69 -15.98 3.58
N ALA A 204 -10.81 -15.30 4.71
CA ALA A 204 -10.81 -13.83 4.75
C ALA A 204 -9.50 -13.24 4.18
N PRO A 205 -9.56 -12.36 3.16
CA PRO A 205 -8.40 -11.65 2.68
C PRO A 205 -7.90 -10.64 3.71
N VAL A 206 -6.57 -10.51 3.80
CA VAL A 206 -5.91 -9.48 4.61
C VAL A 206 -5.17 -8.52 3.70
N ILE A 207 -5.50 -7.25 3.82
CA ILE A 207 -4.89 -6.15 3.07
C ILE A 207 -4.20 -5.21 4.05
N TYR A 208 -2.91 -4.97 3.85
CA TYR A 208 -2.14 -3.97 4.59
C TYR A 208 -2.04 -2.71 3.75
N LEU A 209 -2.66 -1.65 4.22
CA LEU A 209 -2.78 -0.38 3.50
C LEU A 209 -1.92 0.69 4.19
N SER A 210 -0.93 1.24 3.51
CA SER A 210 -0.03 2.25 4.09
C SER A 210 0.23 3.38 3.10
N THR A 211 0.47 4.57 3.61
CA THR A 211 0.94 5.73 2.84
C THR A 211 2.44 5.64 2.50
N GLY A 212 3.11 4.60 2.94
CA GLY A 212 4.50 4.30 2.61
C GLY A 212 4.71 3.99 1.13
N ALA A 213 5.90 4.29 0.62
CA ALA A 213 6.24 4.04 -0.78
C ALA A 213 6.65 2.58 -1.03
N TRP A 214 6.48 2.09 -2.27
CA TRP A 214 6.81 0.71 -2.67
C TRP A 214 8.27 0.29 -2.39
N ASN A 215 9.19 1.22 -2.22
CA ASN A 215 10.57 0.91 -1.83
C ASN A 215 10.69 0.30 -0.42
N VAL A 216 9.72 0.48 0.46
CA VAL A 216 9.71 -0.11 1.81
C VAL A 216 9.03 -1.49 1.84
N ALA A 217 8.31 -1.89 0.80
CA ALA A 217 7.57 -3.15 0.75
C ALA A 217 8.38 -4.38 1.18
N PRO A 218 9.63 -4.61 0.70
CA PRO A 218 10.40 -5.79 1.11
C PRO A 218 10.69 -5.81 2.61
N THR A 219 10.80 -4.64 3.21
CA THR A 219 11.09 -4.51 4.64
C THR A 219 9.84 -4.70 5.48
N LEU A 220 8.71 -4.15 5.03
CA LEU A 220 7.40 -4.38 5.67
C LEU A 220 7.00 -5.85 5.60
N THR A 221 7.15 -6.49 4.45
CA THR A 221 6.87 -7.93 4.29
C THR A 221 7.70 -8.77 5.27
N ARG A 222 9.00 -8.48 5.40
CA ARG A 222 9.85 -9.18 6.39
C ARG A 222 9.43 -8.91 7.83
N PHE A 223 9.07 -7.66 8.16
CA PHE A 223 8.58 -7.31 9.49
C PHE A 223 7.30 -8.09 9.82
N LEU A 224 6.29 -8.03 8.96
CA LEU A 224 5.03 -8.73 9.14
C LEU A 224 5.24 -10.24 9.33
N SER A 225 6.04 -10.86 8.48
CA SER A 225 6.36 -12.28 8.58
C SER A 225 7.10 -12.65 9.87
N ARG A 226 8.10 -11.87 10.29
CA ARG A 226 8.86 -12.13 11.54
C ARG A 226 8.02 -11.94 12.79
N GLN A 227 7.05 -11.02 12.75
CA GLN A 227 6.16 -10.74 13.86
C GLN A 227 4.88 -11.59 13.83
N LEU A 228 4.84 -12.60 12.94
CA LEU A 228 3.76 -13.56 12.80
C LEU A 228 2.39 -12.92 12.45
N TYR A 229 2.40 -11.83 11.73
CA TYR A 229 1.18 -11.28 11.13
C TYR A 229 0.70 -12.18 9.99
N PRO A 230 -0.62 -12.34 9.77
CA PRO A 230 -1.14 -13.09 8.64
C PRO A 230 -0.58 -12.60 7.30
N ALA A 231 -0.38 -13.52 6.37
CA ALA A 231 0.01 -13.17 5.01
C ALA A 231 -1.10 -12.37 4.32
N GLY A 232 -0.72 -11.32 3.59
CA GLY A 232 -1.68 -10.44 2.91
C GLY A 232 -1.00 -9.55 1.87
N ALA A 233 -1.81 -8.90 1.05
CA ALA A 233 -1.30 -7.94 0.07
C ALA A 233 -0.95 -6.61 0.74
N LEU A 234 0.13 -5.99 0.28
CA LEU A 234 0.52 -4.62 0.65
C LEU A 234 0.04 -3.67 -0.44
N LEU A 235 -0.71 -2.64 -0.07
CA LEU A 235 -1.08 -1.52 -0.93
C LEU A 235 -0.33 -0.27 -0.46
N LEU A 236 0.62 0.18 -1.28
CA LEU A 236 1.58 1.24 -0.97
C LEU A 236 1.51 2.34 -2.03
N THR A 237 2.04 3.52 -1.72
CA THR A 237 2.03 4.66 -2.63
C THR A 237 3.22 4.65 -3.60
N ASP A 238 3.05 5.33 -4.73
CA ASP A 238 4.16 5.72 -5.59
C ASP A 238 4.82 7.01 -5.07
N TRP A 239 6.14 7.09 -5.23
CA TRP A 239 6.91 8.22 -4.72
C TRP A 239 6.81 9.44 -5.64
N GLY A 240 6.44 10.60 -5.06
CA GLY A 240 6.60 11.93 -5.67
C GLY A 240 7.43 12.86 -4.75
N PRO A 241 8.22 13.81 -5.29
CA PRO A 241 9.35 14.45 -4.61
C PRO A 241 9.05 15.63 -3.68
N THR A 242 7.79 15.96 -3.34
CA THR A 242 7.47 17.11 -2.48
C THR A 242 6.59 16.75 -1.30
N HIS A 243 6.96 17.27 -0.11
CA HIS A 243 6.31 17.00 1.19
C HIS A 243 4.79 17.24 1.20
N ASP A 244 4.31 18.33 0.58
CA ASP A 244 2.88 18.66 0.54
C ASP A 244 2.08 17.81 -0.47
N ARG A 245 2.72 17.35 -1.55
CA ARG A 245 2.13 16.38 -2.47
C ARG A 245 2.03 15.00 -1.84
N TRP A 246 3.01 14.62 -1.03
CA TRP A 246 3.06 13.32 -0.38
C TRP A 246 1.91 13.11 0.61
N PHE A 247 1.57 14.11 1.42
CA PHE A 247 0.44 14.01 2.35
C PHE A 247 -0.91 13.88 1.63
N ARG A 248 -1.15 14.71 0.63
CA ARG A 248 -2.40 14.65 -0.16
C ARG A 248 -2.49 13.35 -0.96
N SER A 249 -1.42 12.94 -1.63
CA SER A 249 -1.39 11.69 -2.38
C SER A 249 -1.50 10.45 -1.49
N GLY A 250 -1.04 10.48 -0.24
CA GLY A 250 -1.17 9.38 0.72
C GLY A 250 -2.62 9.17 1.16
N LEU A 251 -3.34 10.24 1.46
CA LEU A 251 -4.77 10.18 1.80
C LEU A 251 -5.61 9.74 0.60
N ASP A 252 -5.35 10.31 -0.57
CA ASP A 252 -6.04 9.95 -1.80
C ASP A 252 -5.79 8.48 -2.13
N HIS A 253 -4.57 7.98 -1.95
CA HIS A 253 -4.25 6.56 -2.12
C HIS A 253 -5.06 5.65 -1.18
N LYS A 254 -5.21 6.01 0.12
CA LYS A 254 -6.04 5.23 1.05
C LYS A 254 -7.50 5.23 0.59
N ARG A 255 -8.06 6.40 0.25
CA ARG A 255 -9.44 6.53 -0.25
C ARG A 255 -9.68 5.71 -1.53
N GLU A 256 -8.78 5.85 -2.50
CA GLU A 256 -8.86 5.12 -3.77
C GLU A 256 -8.73 3.60 -3.57
N SER A 257 -7.83 3.16 -2.69
CA SER A 257 -7.64 1.75 -2.39
C SER A 257 -8.86 1.13 -1.72
N LEU A 258 -9.48 1.82 -0.76
CA LEU A 258 -10.72 1.35 -0.12
C LEU A 258 -11.89 1.29 -1.10
N ALA A 259 -12.10 2.33 -1.91
CA ALA A 259 -13.15 2.36 -2.93
C ALA A 259 -12.95 1.25 -3.99
N ARG A 260 -11.69 1.00 -4.36
CA ARG A 260 -11.31 -0.10 -5.24
C ARG A 260 -11.66 -1.46 -4.64
N LEU A 261 -11.33 -1.71 -3.38
CA LEU A 261 -11.65 -2.96 -2.69
C LEU A 261 -13.16 -3.20 -2.60
N ALA A 262 -13.96 -2.15 -2.34
CA ALA A 262 -15.41 -2.27 -2.37
C ALA A 262 -15.96 -2.64 -3.76
N THR A 263 -15.32 -2.15 -4.81
CA THR A 263 -15.69 -2.46 -6.20
C THR A 263 -15.25 -3.87 -6.63
N GLU A 264 -14.03 -4.26 -6.27
CA GLU A 264 -13.44 -5.56 -6.60
C GLU A 264 -14.08 -6.72 -5.84
N PHE A 265 -14.54 -6.47 -4.61
CA PHE A 265 -15.15 -7.46 -3.73
C PHE A 265 -16.48 -6.96 -3.17
N PRO A 266 -17.52 -6.83 -3.99
CA PRO A 266 -18.81 -6.26 -3.57
C PRO A 266 -19.55 -7.09 -2.50
N GLY A 267 -19.21 -8.38 -2.36
CA GLY A 267 -19.77 -9.27 -1.31
C GLY A 267 -19.03 -9.18 0.02
N ILE A 268 -17.87 -8.53 0.10
CA ILE A 268 -17.08 -8.51 1.32
C ILE A 268 -17.41 -7.28 2.17
N ARG A 269 -17.62 -7.53 3.46
CA ARG A 269 -17.71 -6.50 4.49
C ARG A 269 -16.37 -6.39 5.23
N TRP A 270 -15.67 -5.30 5.03
CA TRP A 270 -14.34 -5.07 5.55
C TRP A 270 -14.34 -4.64 7.03
N LEU A 271 -13.52 -5.28 7.86
CA LEU A 271 -13.08 -4.74 9.14
C LEU A 271 -11.90 -3.81 8.86
N LEU A 272 -12.07 -2.52 9.14
CA LEU A 272 -11.04 -1.50 8.96
C LEU A 272 -10.31 -1.28 10.28
N ILE A 273 -8.98 -1.45 10.29
CA ILE A 273 -8.15 -1.32 11.48
C ILE A 273 -7.13 -0.20 11.24
N GLY A 274 -7.11 0.79 12.12
CA GLY A 274 -6.24 1.96 12.04
C GLY A 274 -5.88 2.53 13.40
N ASP A 275 -5.36 3.75 13.43
CA ASP A 275 -4.98 4.48 14.65
C ASP A 275 -5.63 5.87 14.76
N ASP A 276 -5.55 6.49 15.95
CA ASP A 276 -6.08 7.83 16.24
C ASP A 276 -5.06 8.96 16.04
N GLY A 277 -3.87 8.66 15.53
CA GLY A 277 -2.77 9.65 15.36
C GLY A 277 -2.67 10.27 13.97
N GLN A 278 -3.32 9.69 12.99
CA GLN A 278 -3.31 10.16 11.59
C GLN A 278 -4.76 10.42 11.12
N HIS A 279 -5.00 10.17 9.83
CA HIS A 279 -6.29 10.43 9.19
C HIS A 279 -7.17 9.19 9.05
N ASP A 280 -6.89 8.10 9.79
CA ASP A 280 -7.62 6.85 9.61
C ASP A 280 -9.07 6.97 10.04
N GLU A 281 -9.34 7.63 11.18
CA GLU A 281 -10.72 7.86 11.61
C GLU A 281 -11.52 8.65 10.57
N GLU A 282 -10.94 9.70 9.98
CA GLU A 282 -11.57 10.50 8.94
C GLU A 282 -11.78 9.67 7.66
N THR A 283 -10.73 9.01 7.18
CA THR A 283 -10.76 8.23 5.93
C THR A 283 -11.72 7.05 6.02
N TYR A 284 -11.71 6.34 7.15
CA TYR A 284 -12.60 5.20 7.37
C TYR A 284 -14.05 5.63 7.61
N GLY A 285 -14.26 6.79 8.24
CA GLY A 285 -15.57 7.41 8.38
C GLY A 285 -16.18 7.79 7.04
N GLU A 286 -15.42 8.50 6.20
CA GLU A 286 -15.84 8.84 4.83
C GLU A 286 -16.17 7.60 4.01
N PHE A 287 -15.33 6.56 4.09
CA PHE A 287 -15.57 5.31 3.39
C PHE A 287 -16.81 4.57 3.90
N ALA A 288 -17.01 4.49 5.22
CA ALA A 288 -18.18 3.85 5.82
C ALA A 288 -19.49 4.59 5.50
N ASP A 289 -19.44 5.91 5.36
CA ASP A 289 -20.60 6.73 4.93
C ASP A 289 -20.92 6.52 3.44
N ALA A 290 -19.88 6.42 2.59
CA ALA A 290 -20.04 6.21 1.15
C ALA A 290 -20.40 4.76 0.78
N HIS A 291 -19.89 3.78 1.55
CA HIS A 291 -20.03 2.34 1.29
C HIS A 291 -20.49 1.57 2.55
N PRO A 292 -21.67 1.87 3.12
CA PRO A 292 -22.10 1.30 4.42
C PRO A 292 -22.24 -0.22 4.40
N ASP A 293 -22.55 -0.80 3.26
CA ASP A 293 -22.71 -2.25 3.10
C ASP A 293 -21.34 -2.98 2.96
N SER A 294 -20.26 -2.24 2.65
CA SER A 294 -18.91 -2.79 2.54
C SER A 294 -18.09 -2.71 3.84
N VAL A 295 -18.67 -2.22 4.96
CA VAL A 295 -17.97 -2.12 6.24
C VAL A 295 -18.67 -2.94 7.32
N SER A 296 -17.93 -3.84 7.97
CA SER A 296 -18.42 -4.61 9.12
C SER A 296 -18.22 -3.83 10.43
N ALA A 297 -17.06 -3.24 10.62
CA ALA A 297 -16.71 -2.38 11.76
C ALA A 297 -15.44 -1.59 11.47
N VAL A 298 -15.17 -0.58 12.31
CA VAL A 298 -13.92 0.16 12.37
C VAL A 298 -13.29 -0.04 13.74
N ALA A 299 -12.03 -0.44 13.78
CA ALA A 299 -11.26 -0.68 14.99
C ALA A 299 -10.07 0.28 15.06
N ILE A 300 -10.08 1.19 16.00
CA ILE A 300 -9.08 2.24 16.15
C ILE A 300 -8.17 1.98 17.34
N ARG A 301 -6.87 1.89 17.06
CA ARG A 301 -5.86 1.89 18.09
C ARG A 301 -5.68 3.30 18.66
N GLN A 302 -5.83 3.43 19.96
CA GLN A 302 -5.58 4.69 20.67
C GLN A 302 -4.09 4.81 21.00
N LEU A 303 -3.44 5.84 20.49
CA LEU A 303 -2.03 6.12 20.77
C LEU A 303 -1.87 6.60 22.22
N SER A 304 -0.75 6.25 22.86
CA SER A 304 -0.34 6.88 24.10
C SER A 304 -0.06 8.38 23.89
N GLY A 305 -0.03 9.16 24.97
CA GLY A 305 0.28 10.60 24.87
C GLY A 305 1.61 10.90 24.18
N GLY A 306 2.64 10.06 24.42
CA GLY A 306 3.94 10.18 23.77
C GLY A 306 3.90 9.85 22.28
N GLU A 307 3.24 8.76 21.90
CA GLU A 307 3.04 8.37 20.49
C GLU A 307 2.23 9.43 19.73
N ALA A 308 1.15 9.95 20.33
CA ALA A 308 0.33 10.99 19.72
C ALA A 308 1.11 12.27 19.44
N VAL A 309 2.02 12.69 20.34
CA VAL A 309 2.92 13.84 20.10
C VAL A 309 3.84 13.57 18.91
N LEU A 310 4.42 12.37 18.82
CA LEU A 310 5.29 11.98 17.71
C LEU A 310 4.50 11.88 16.39
N ALA A 311 3.28 11.36 16.42
CA ALA A 311 2.36 11.31 15.29
C ALA A 311 1.84 12.70 14.85
N GLY A 312 2.17 13.77 15.59
CA GLY A 312 1.79 15.16 15.28
C GLY A 312 0.41 15.57 15.79
N GLY A 313 -0.07 14.93 16.83
CA GLY A 313 -1.37 15.10 17.47
C GLY A 313 -2.29 13.91 17.21
N ARG A 314 -3.41 13.88 17.93
CA ARG A 314 -4.51 12.95 17.64
C ARG A 314 -5.39 13.50 16.54
N SER A 315 -5.96 12.64 15.74
CA SER A 315 -7.04 13.00 14.82
C SER A 315 -8.14 13.69 15.63
N ARG A 316 -8.48 14.91 15.26
CA ARG A 316 -9.68 15.58 15.78
C ARG A 316 -10.81 15.23 14.84
N ALA A 317 -11.31 14.01 14.91
CA ALA A 317 -12.63 13.75 14.36
C ALA A 317 -13.60 14.66 15.13
N GLU A 318 -14.05 15.75 14.52
CA GLU A 318 -15.02 16.67 15.11
C GLU A 318 -16.38 15.97 15.16
N GLY A 319 -16.64 15.28 16.26
CA GLY A 319 -17.93 14.64 16.57
C GLY A 319 -17.97 13.13 16.39
N PRO A 320 -19.04 12.49 16.85
CA PRO A 320 -19.26 11.06 16.63
C PRO A 320 -19.37 10.81 15.11
N PRO A 321 -18.92 9.63 14.63
CA PRO A 321 -19.03 9.27 13.22
C PRO A 321 -20.47 9.49 12.73
N LYS A 322 -20.62 10.14 11.57
CA LYS A 322 -21.94 10.52 11.02
C LYS A 322 -22.82 9.31 10.73
N SER A 323 -22.22 8.14 10.50
CA SER A 323 -22.94 6.89 10.28
C SER A 323 -23.22 6.20 11.61
N ALA A 324 -24.48 6.26 12.06
CA ALA A 324 -24.99 5.44 13.18
C ALA A 324 -25.03 3.93 12.86
N ARG A 325 -24.73 3.54 11.61
CA ARG A 325 -24.79 2.14 11.13
C ARG A 325 -23.49 1.38 11.34
N THR A 326 -22.34 2.04 11.28
CA THR A 326 -21.04 1.39 11.40
C THR A 326 -20.62 1.32 12.86
N ARG A 327 -20.23 0.14 13.32
CA ARG A 327 -19.70 -0.06 14.67
C ARG A 327 -18.25 0.39 14.75
N TRP A 328 -17.95 1.20 15.78
CA TRP A 328 -16.60 1.65 16.10
C TRP A 328 -16.15 1.07 17.43
N VAL A 329 -14.92 0.58 17.49
CA VAL A 329 -14.26 0.11 18.71
C VAL A 329 -12.91 0.78 18.86
N HIS A 330 -12.54 1.14 20.09
CA HIS A 330 -11.31 1.88 20.39
C HIS A 330 -10.59 1.25 21.55
N ALA A 331 -9.30 0.93 21.40
CA ALA A 331 -8.47 0.42 22.48
C ALA A 331 -6.98 0.75 22.26
N PRO A 332 -6.15 0.78 23.30
CA PRO A 332 -4.73 1.12 23.15
C PRO A 332 -3.89 0.04 22.47
N ASN A 333 -4.40 -1.18 22.32
CA ASN A 333 -3.65 -2.32 21.78
C ASN A 333 -4.58 -3.40 21.22
N GLY A 334 -3.98 -4.41 20.58
CA GLY A 334 -4.72 -5.51 19.97
C GLY A 334 -5.54 -6.35 20.95
N ALA A 335 -5.13 -6.49 22.20
CA ALA A 335 -5.90 -7.25 23.19
C ALA A 335 -7.21 -6.56 23.53
N GLY A 336 -7.18 -5.24 23.78
CA GLY A 336 -8.40 -4.46 24.02
C GLY A 336 -9.33 -4.38 22.82
N LEU A 337 -8.77 -4.27 21.58
CA LEU A 337 -9.56 -4.36 20.36
C LEU A 337 -10.22 -5.73 20.21
N ALA A 338 -9.48 -6.83 20.48
CA ALA A 338 -10.01 -8.18 20.43
C ALA A 338 -11.19 -8.39 21.37
N GLU A 339 -11.10 -7.87 22.60
CA GLU A 339 -12.18 -7.95 23.58
C GLU A 339 -13.46 -7.24 23.07
N GLN A 340 -13.31 -6.03 22.53
CA GLN A 340 -14.46 -5.28 22.02
C GLN A 340 -15.06 -5.91 20.75
N LEU A 341 -14.22 -6.41 19.84
CA LEU A 341 -14.67 -7.12 18.63
C LEU A 341 -15.37 -8.45 18.99
N SER A 342 -14.90 -9.17 20.01
CA SER A 342 -15.59 -10.37 20.51
C SER A 342 -16.97 -10.05 21.08
N ARG A 343 -17.10 -8.98 21.88
CA ARG A 343 -18.40 -8.50 22.36
C ARG A 343 -19.33 -8.06 21.21
N ALA A 344 -18.73 -7.68 20.10
CA ALA A 344 -19.44 -7.27 18.87
C ALA A 344 -19.87 -8.46 18.01
N GLY A 345 -19.45 -9.69 18.33
CA GLY A 345 -19.70 -10.89 17.54
C GLY A 345 -18.87 -10.98 16.25
N LEU A 346 -17.73 -10.27 16.19
CA LEU A 346 -16.82 -10.23 15.03
C LEU A 346 -15.55 -11.07 15.25
N LEU A 347 -15.38 -11.67 16.44
CA LEU A 347 -14.21 -12.46 16.80
C LEU A 347 -14.59 -13.65 17.70
#